data_8f448811a8435b18b21d04a8b993f31e
#
_entry.id   8f448811a8435b18b21d04a8b993f31e
#
_cell.length_a   1.000
_cell.length_b   1.000
_cell.length_c   1.000
_cell.angle_alpha   90.00
_cell.angle_beta   90.00
_cell.angle_gamma   90.00
#
_symmetry.space_group_name_H-M   'P 1'
#
loop_
_entity.id
_entity.type
_entity.pdbx_description
1 polymer ?
#
loop_
_entity_poly.entity_id
_entity_poly.type
_entity_poly.pdbx_seq_one_letter_code
_entity_poly.pdbx_strand_id
1 'polypeptide(L)'
;MTTFVMVHGAWAGAWGWDLVAKRLRAAGHEVHVPTLSGLGERSHLALLPITLSTHIDDIVNEMVWHDLKDVVLVAHSYGGFVATGVAERAAERIASIVYLDAFIPDDGQSFEDIMGEKLSGPVVPVPEIGDGEYATEAESARVAALSTPQPTGTFTERLKVTGAYRTIARKTYILATGWDGFGAVAAPLRNDPAWTVHELACGHDVPLLMPKELAALLEKA
;
A
#
# COMPACT_ATOMS: atom_id res chain seq x y z
N MET A 1 -21.41 -8.32 0.02
CA MET A 1 -20.87 -7.03 -0.45
C MET A 1 -19.87 -6.57 0.60
N THR A 2 -18.66 -6.25 0.22
CA THR A 2 -17.57 -5.80 1.10
C THR A 2 -17.07 -4.46 0.58
N THR A 3 -16.68 -3.55 1.48
CA THR A 3 -16.06 -2.27 1.12
C THR A 3 -14.54 -2.39 1.26
N PHE A 4 -13.82 -2.12 0.18
CA PHE A 4 -12.36 -2.10 0.14
C PHE A 4 -11.84 -0.66 0.08
N VAL A 5 -10.81 -0.37 0.85
CA VAL A 5 -9.99 0.84 0.72
C VAL A 5 -8.58 0.40 0.39
N MET A 6 -8.07 0.80 -0.78
CA MET A 6 -6.79 0.33 -1.30
C MET A 6 -5.76 1.45 -1.33
N VAL A 7 -4.63 1.23 -0.68
CA VAL A 7 -3.51 2.16 -0.56
C VAL A 7 -2.38 1.69 -1.46
N HIS A 8 -1.99 2.53 -2.41
CA HIS A 8 -0.91 2.22 -3.36
C HIS A 8 0.48 2.36 -2.74
N GLY A 9 1.48 1.81 -3.40
CA GLY A 9 2.89 1.90 -3.05
C GLY A 9 3.51 3.28 -3.35
N ALA A 10 4.80 3.41 -3.10
CA ALA A 10 5.58 4.60 -3.43
C ALA A 10 5.59 4.87 -4.93
N TRP A 11 5.75 6.13 -5.31
CA TRP A 11 5.82 6.63 -6.70
C TRP A 11 4.61 6.32 -7.58
N ALA A 12 3.65 5.54 -7.08
CA ALA A 12 2.46 5.11 -7.82
C ALA A 12 1.27 6.07 -7.64
N GLY A 13 0.09 5.60 -7.98
CA GLY A 13 -1.21 6.27 -7.81
C GLY A 13 -2.32 5.23 -7.85
N ALA A 14 -3.58 5.67 -7.84
CA ALA A 14 -4.74 4.79 -7.93
C ALA A 14 -4.67 3.83 -9.13
N TRP A 15 -4.04 4.26 -10.24
CA TRP A 15 -3.86 3.48 -11.47
C TRP A 15 -3.23 2.09 -11.24
N GLY A 16 -2.38 1.95 -10.22
CA GLY A 16 -1.76 0.67 -9.87
C GLY A 16 -2.76 -0.40 -9.47
N TRP A 17 -3.93 0.00 -8.98
CA TRP A 17 -4.99 -0.89 -8.54
C TRP A 17 -6.12 -1.12 -9.56
N ASP A 18 -6.09 -0.46 -10.73
CA ASP A 18 -7.19 -0.47 -11.73
C ASP A 18 -7.70 -1.87 -12.07
N LEU A 19 -6.77 -2.81 -12.30
CA LEU A 19 -7.11 -4.19 -12.71
C LEU A 19 -7.80 -4.97 -11.59
N VAL A 20 -7.34 -4.80 -10.35
CA VAL A 20 -7.91 -5.46 -9.17
C VAL A 20 -9.25 -4.81 -8.81
N ALA A 21 -9.29 -3.48 -8.74
CA ALA A 21 -10.50 -2.73 -8.41
C ALA A 21 -11.65 -3.02 -9.40
N LYS A 22 -11.34 -3.11 -10.70
CA LYS A 22 -12.32 -3.49 -11.72
C LYS A 22 -12.92 -4.88 -11.47
N ARG A 23 -12.10 -5.84 -11.04
CA ARG A 23 -12.55 -7.21 -10.74
C ARG A 23 -13.45 -7.25 -9.51
N LEU A 24 -13.03 -6.61 -8.43
CA LEU A 24 -13.82 -6.57 -7.19
C LEU A 24 -15.15 -5.83 -7.39
N ARG A 25 -15.16 -4.72 -8.14
CA ARG A 25 -16.40 -4.03 -8.50
C ARG A 25 -17.33 -4.90 -9.35
N ALA A 26 -16.77 -5.67 -10.30
CA ALA A 26 -17.54 -6.62 -11.10
C ALA A 26 -18.13 -7.77 -10.26
N ALA A 27 -17.48 -8.13 -9.15
CA ALA A 27 -18.00 -9.09 -8.16
C ALA A 27 -19.03 -8.49 -7.17
N GLY A 28 -19.36 -7.20 -7.33
CA GLY A 28 -20.38 -6.52 -6.51
C GLY A 28 -19.87 -5.90 -5.21
N HIS A 29 -18.55 -5.68 -5.11
CA HIS A 29 -17.93 -4.99 -3.97
C HIS A 29 -17.84 -3.48 -4.21
N GLU A 30 -17.86 -2.71 -3.13
CA GLU A 30 -17.52 -1.30 -3.13
C GLU A 30 -15.99 -1.15 -3.01
N VAL A 31 -15.37 -0.33 -3.86
CA VAL A 31 -13.90 -0.22 -3.91
C VAL A 31 -13.47 1.23 -4.03
N HIS A 32 -12.78 1.72 -3.02
CA HIS A 32 -12.16 3.03 -2.95
C HIS A 32 -10.66 2.90 -3.20
N VAL A 33 -10.14 3.71 -4.10
CA VAL A 33 -8.71 3.73 -4.45
C VAL A 33 -8.24 5.18 -4.51
N PRO A 34 -8.11 5.86 -3.36
CA PRO A 34 -7.62 7.23 -3.35
C PRO A 34 -6.15 7.30 -3.77
N THR A 35 -5.81 8.28 -4.60
CA THR A 35 -4.41 8.63 -4.85
C THR A 35 -3.89 9.51 -3.72
N LEU A 36 -2.77 9.13 -3.12
CA LEU A 36 -2.10 9.87 -2.06
C LEU A 36 -1.63 11.24 -2.56
N SER A 37 -1.69 12.25 -1.70
CA SER A 37 -1.30 13.63 -2.02
C SER A 37 0.13 13.71 -2.57
N GLY A 38 0.30 14.46 -3.67
CA GLY A 38 1.58 14.66 -4.34
C GLY A 38 2.00 13.55 -5.29
N LEU A 39 1.18 12.51 -5.49
CA LEU A 39 1.46 11.37 -6.36
C LEU A 39 0.42 11.24 -7.48
N GLY A 40 0.75 10.48 -8.51
CA GLY A 40 -0.11 10.20 -9.65
C GLY A 40 -0.74 11.47 -10.22
N GLU A 41 -2.05 11.49 -10.43
CA GLU A 41 -2.80 12.67 -10.92
C GLU A 41 -2.79 13.85 -9.94
N ARG A 42 -2.33 13.65 -8.70
CA ARG A 42 -2.15 14.71 -7.68
C ARG A 42 -0.69 15.18 -7.57
N SER A 43 0.19 14.77 -8.50
CA SER A 43 1.63 15.12 -8.53
C SER A 43 1.91 16.62 -8.59
N HIS A 44 0.95 17.43 -9.06
CA HIS A 44 1.04 18.90 -9.04
C HIS A 44 1.18 19.48 -7.61
N LEU A 45 0.88 18.69 -6.57
CA LEU A 45 1.03 19.04 -5.16
C LEU A 45 2.39 18.64 -4.57
N ALA A 46 3.24 17.90 -5.31
CA ALA A 46 4.44 17.24 -4.78
C ALA A 46 5.45 18.19 -4.08
N LEU A 47 5.45 19.47 -4.43
CA LEU A 47 6.32 20.49 -3.82
C LEU A 47 5.73 21.16 -2.57
N LEU A 48 4.51 20.81 -2.17
CA LEU A 48 3.96 21.20 -0.87
C LEU A 48 4.62 20.40 0.25
N PRO A 49 4.50 20.83 1.52
CA PRO A 49 5.07 20.11 2.66
C PRO A 49 4.28 18.83 3.00
N ILE A 50 4.25 17.90 2.05
CA ILE A 50 3.57 16.61 2.19
C ILE A 50 4.45 15.64 2.98
N THR A 51 3.86 15.00 3.99
CA THR A 51 4.52 14.06 4.89
C THR A 51 3.73 12.76 4.98
N LEU A 52 4.25 11.77 5.72
CA LEU A 52 3.54 10.51 5.98
C LEU A 52 2.18 10.78 6.65
N SER A 53 2.12 11.73 7.59
CA SER A 53 0.87 12.14 8.23
C SER A 53 -0.16 12.67 7.22
N THR A 54 0.26 13.38 6.18
CA THR A 54 -0.63 13.81 5.09
C THR A 54 -1.24 12.63 4.35
N HIS A 55 -0.44 11.60 4.02
CA HIS A 55 -0.93 10.39 3.37
C HIS A 55 -1.87 9.57 4.27
N ILE A 56 -1.59 9.53 5.57
CA ILE A 56 -2.51 8.91 6.54
C ILE A 56 -3.84 9.67 6.57
N ASP A 57 -3.80 11.01 6.58
CA ASP A 57 -5.00 11.85 6.56
C ASP A 57 -5.81 11.67 5.26
N ASP A 58 -5.16 11.50 4.10
CA ASP A 58 -5.84 11.20 2.83
C ASP A 58 -6.76 9.96 2.97
N ILE A 59 -6.26 8.88 3.58
CA ILE A 59 -7.01 7.63 3.72
C ILE A 59 -8.04 7.71 4.86
N VAL A 60 -7.70 8.32 5.99
CA VAL A 60 -8.67 8.53 7.09
C VAL A 60 -9.84 9.38 6.59
N ASN A 61 -9.56 10.47 5.86
CA ASN A 61 -10.59 11.33 5.30
C ASN A 61 -11.45 10.60 4.25
N GLU A 62 -10.85 9.77 3.39
CA GLU A 62 -11.63 8.90 2.48
C GLU A 62 -12.68 8.09 3.25
N MET A 63 -12.26 7.45 4.35
CA MET A 63 -13.20 6.65 5.15
C MET A 63 -14.21 7.51 5.92
N VAL A 64 -13.83 8.67 6.41
CA VAL A 64 -14.70 9.54 7.23
C VAL A 64 -15.74 10.24 6.35
N TRP A 65 -15.32 10.88 5.25
CA TRP A 65 -16.22 11.67 4.41
C TRP A 65 -17.20 10.80 3.59
N HIS A 66 -16.85 9.56 3.33
CA HIS A 66 -17.76 8.57 2.70
C HIS A 66 -18.49 7.70 3.73
N ASP A 67 -18.33 7.97 5.05
CA ASP A 67 -18.89 7.17 6.18
C ASP A 67 -18.64 5.66 6.04
N LEU A 68 -17.47 5.27 5.53
CA LEU A 68 -17.10 3.87 5.36
C LEU A 68 -16.85 3.22 6.72
N LYS A 69 -17.39 2.01 6.90
CA LYS A 69 -17.27 1.18 8.10
C LYS A 69 -17.04 -0.27 7.69
N ASP A 70 -16.49 -1.05 8.59
CA ASP A 70 -16.18 -2.46 8.37
C ASP A 70 -15.36 -2.70 7.09
N VAL A 71 -14.43 -1.77 6.79
CA VAL A 71 -13.63 -1.83 5.56
C VAL A 71 -12.57 -2.92 5.62
N VAL A 72 -12.24 -3.49 4.48
CA VAL A 72 -10.99 -4.21 4.24
C VAL A 72 -9.98 -3.18 3.76
N LEU A 73 -9.03 -2.80 4.63
CA LEU A 73 -7.94 -1.89 4.30
C LEU A 73 -6.80 -2.67 3.67
N VAL A 74 -6.49 -2.42 2.41
CA VAL A 74 -5.45 -3.13 1.65
C VAL A 74 -4.31 -2.16 1.36
N ALA A 75 -3.09 -2.52 1.70
CA ALA A 75 -1.92 -1.65 1.50
C ALA A 75 -0.78 -2.39 0.79
N HIS A 76 -0.24 -1.80 -0.25
CA HIS A 76 0.89 -2.32 -1.01
C HIS A 76 2.17 -1.56 -0.69
N SER A 77 3.27 -2.28 -0.47
CA SER A 77 4.61 -1.69 -0.35
C SER A 77 4.70 -0.59 0.73
N TYR A 78 5.14 0.63 0.35
CA TYR A 78 5.13 1.85 1.19
C TYR A 78 3.75 2.12 1.82
N GLY A 79 2.67 1.76 1.13
CA GLY A 79 1.31 1.88 1.66
C GLY A 79 1.12 1.20 3.02
N GLY A 80 1.98 0.26 3.39
CA GLY A 80 2.02 -0.36 4.71
C GLY A 80 2.29 0.64 5.85
N PHE A 81 3.16 1.64 5.63
CA PHE A 81 3.35 2.76 6.58
C PHE A 81 2.05 3.56 6.76
N VAL A 82 1.40 3.86 5.64
CA VAL A 82 0.13 4.60 5.64
C VAL A 82 -0.95 3.81 6.36
N ALA A 83 -1.16 2.53 5.99
CA ALA A 83 -2.20 1.69 6.59
C ALA A 83 -1.99 1.45 8.09
N THR A 84 -0.73 1.31 8.55
CA THR A 84 -0.41 1.18 9.97
C THR A 84 -0.79 2.47 10.73
N GLY A 85 -0.51 3.64 10.15
CA GLY A 85 -0.92 4.93 10.72
C GLY A 85 -2.44 5.19 10.65
N VAL A 86 -3.10 4.72 9.60
CA VAL A 86 -4.56 4.76 9.47
C VAL A 86 -5.22 3.91 10.56
N ALA A 87 -4.71 2.70 10.79
CA ALA A 87 -5.20 1.82 11.86
C ALA A 87 -5.02 2.43 13.26
N GLU A 88 -4.00 3.28 13.47
CA GLU A 88 -3.84 4.02 14.73
C GLU A 88 -4.94 5.07 14.95
N ARG A 89 -5.47 5.66 13.87
CA ARG A 89 -6.42 6.78 13.94
C ARG A 89 -7.88 6.37 13.74
N ALA A 90 -8.13 5.23 13.11
CA ALA A 90 -9.47 4.82 12.69
C ALA A 90 -9.66 3.29 12.72
N ALA A 91 -9.06 2.59 13.70
CA ALA A 91 -9.18 1.13 13.84
C ALA A 91 -10.63 0.66 13.90
N GLU A 92 -11.53 1.46 14.48
CA GLU A 92 -12.96 1.14 14.64
C GLU A 92 -13.72 1.08 13.31
N ARG A 93 -13.11 1.59 12.22
CA ARG A 93 -13.69 1.53 10.86
C ARG A 93 -13.18 0.33 10.06
N ILE A 94 -12.19 -0.42 10.58
CA ILE A 94 -11.45 -1.44 9.84
C ILE A 94 -11.83 -2.82 10.38
N ALA A 95 -12.50 -3.63 9.55
CA ALA A 95 -12.82 -5.02 9.88
C ALA A 95 -11.66 -5.99 9.58
N SER A 96 -10.85 -5.68 8.58
CA SER A 96 -9.70 -6.47 8.17
C SER A 96 -8.60 -5.57 7.60
N ILE A 97 -7.33 -5.91 7.85
CA ILE A 97 -6.18 -5.25 7.24
C ILE A 97 -5.34 -6.25 6.46
N VAL A 98 -4.99 -5.88 5.23
CA VAL A 98 -4.17 -6.69 4.32
C VAL A 98 -2.92 -5.93 3.95
N TYR A 99 -1.77 -6.50 4.28
CA TYR A 99 -0.45 -6.02 3.84
C TYR A 99 -0.02 -6.85 2.64
N LEU A 100 0.02 -6.23 1.47
CA LEU A 100 0.41 -6.85 0.21
C LEU A 100 1.85 -6.48 -0.09
N ASP A 101 2.75 -7.42 0.08
CA ASP A 101 4.19 -7.24 -0.14
C ASP A 101 4.66 -5.88 0.41
N ALA A 102 4.36 -5.63 1.69
CA ALA A 102 4.37 -4.30 2.29
C ALA A 102 5.13 -4.25 3.61
N PHE A 103 5.55 -3.05 3.96
CA PHE A 103 6.13 -2.77 5.28
C PHE A 103 5.07 -2.86 6.39
N ILE A 104 5.49 -3.34 7.55
CA ILE A 104 4.74 -3.26 8.81
C ILE A 104 5.65 -2.54 9.81
N PRO A 105 5.67 -1.19 9.79
CA PRO A 105 6.61 -0.43 10.61
C PRO A 105 6.22 -0.46 12.09
N ASP A 106 7.24 -0.40 12.94
CA ASP A 106 7.10 -0.13 14.36
C ASP A 106 7.05 1.38 14.66
N ASP A 107 6.70 1.71 15.92
CA ASP A 107 6.70 3.10 16.40
C ASP A 107 8.09 3.74 16.25
N GLY A 108 8.11 4.98 15.79
CA GLY A 108 9.32 5.76 15.58
C GLY A 108 10.12 5.43 14.32
N GLN A 109 9.70 4.45 13.51
CA GLN A 109 10.37 4.14 12.24
C GLN A 109 9.92 5.09 11.12
N SER A 110 10.85 5.41 10.22
CA SER A 110 10.58 6.04 8.93
C SER A 110 10.99 5.11 7.80
N PHE A 111 10.51 5.38 6.59
CA PHE A 111 10.95 4.63 5.41
C PHE A 111 12.45 4.82 5.17
N GLU A 112 12.97 6.04 5.36
CA GLU A 112 14.40 6.36 5.29
C GLU A 112 15.24 5.47 6.22
N ASP A 113 14.78 5.25 7.47
CA ASP A 113 15.50 4.40 8.43
C ASP A 113 15.59 2.94 7.96
N ILE A 114 14.51 2.42 7.37
CA ILE A 114 14.46 1.03 6.89
C ILE A 114 15.33 0.84 5.67
N MET A 115 15.33 1.81 4.74
CA MET A 115 16.16 1.76 3.54
C MET A 115 17.63 2.02 3.83
N GLY A 116 17.97 2.62 4.98
CA GLY A 116 19.33 2.90 5.39
C GLY A 116 20.03 4.00 4.57
N GLU A 117 19.28 4.79 3.83
CA GLU A 117 19.78 5.85 2.97
C GLU A 117 19.23 7.21 3.40
N LYS A 118 20.13 8.21 3.51
CA LYS A 118 19.74 9.59 3.77
C LYS A 118 19.11 10.23 2.53
N LEU A 119 17.85 10.61 2.66
CA LEU A 119 17.10 11.27 1.59
C LEU A 119 17.23 12.80 1.71
N SER A 120 17.29 13.47 0.58
CA SER A 120 17.43 14.94 0.51
C SER A 120 16.67 15.52 -0.68
N GLY A 121 16.45 16.85 -0.63
CA GLY A 121 15.65 17.52 -1.64
C GLY A 121 14.14 17.40 -1.39
N PRO A 122 13.31 18.05 -2.21
CA PRO A 122 11.86 18.11 -2.01
C PRO A 122 11.15 16.81 -2.41
N VAL A 123 11.72 16.05 -3.33
CA VAL A 123 11.16 14.80 -3.84
C VAL A 123 12.25 13.75 -4.06
N VAL A 124 11.89 12.49 -3.93
CA VAL A 124 12.70 11.32 -4.26
C VAL A 124 12.34 10.89 -5.68
N PRO A 125 13.30 10.79 -6.62
CA PRO A 125 13.04 10.38 -8.00
C PRO A 125 12.40 9.00 -8.08
N VAL A 126 11.66 8.76 -9.17
CA VAL A 126 11.18 7.41 -9.52
C VAL A 126 12.40 6.52 -9.77
N PRO A 127 12.49 5.33 -9.17
CA PRO A 127 13.54 4.38 -9.48
C PRO A 127 13.45 3.89 -10.94
N GLU A 128 14.55 3.46 -11.49
CA GLU A 128 14.55 2.81 -12.81
C GLU A 128 13.80 1.48 -12.73
N ILE A 129 13.00 1.21 -13.76
CA ILE A 129 12.30 -0.07 -13.89
C ILE A 129 13.33 -1.10 -14.38
N GLY A 130 13.43 -2.20 -13.64
CA GLY A 130 14.33 -3.30 -13.99
C GLY A 130 13.89 -4.04 -15.27
N ASP A 131 14.86 -4.58 -16.01
CA ASP A 131 14.58 -5.42 -17.16
C ASP A 131 13.80 -6.67 -16.73
N GLY A 132 12.66 -6.93 -17.42
CA GLY A 132 11.82 -8.09 -17.15
C GLY A 132 10.93 -7.98 -15.91
N GLU A 133 10.86 -6.81 -15.27
CA GLU A 133 9.98 -6.56 -14.14
C GLU A 133 8.50 -6.69 -14.50
N TYR A 134 8.13 -6.29 -15.72
CA TYR A 134 6.79 -6.45 -16.28
C TYR A 134 6.81 -7.37 -17.49
N ALA A 135 5.65 -7.96 -17.82
CA ALA A 135 5.54 -8.98 -18.88
C ALA A 135 5.83 -8.45 -20.30
N THR A 136 5.66 -7.15 -20.51
CA THR A 136 5.87 -6.50 -21.80
C THR A 136 6.52 -5.12 -21.68
N GLU A 137 7.26 -4.71 -22.72
CA GLU A 137 7.80 -3.34 -22.82
C GLU A 137 6.70 -2.27 -22.75
N ALA A 138 5.51 -2.55 -23.26
CA ALA A 138 4.38 -1.62 -23.21
C ALA A 138 3.88 -1.41 -21.77
N GLU A 139 3.88 -2.46 -20.95
CA GLU A 139 3.56 -2.37 -19.52
C GLU A 139 4.64 -1.60 -18.77
N SER A 140 5.91 -1.89 -18.99
CA SER A 140 7.04 -1.14 -18.41
C SER A 140 6.95 0.34 -18.76
N ALA A 141 6.72 0.67 -20.04
CA ALA A 141 6.56 2.04 -20.52
C ALA A 141 5.35 2.75 -19.89
N ARG A 142 4.23 2.03 -19.69
CA ARG A 142 3.04 2.57 -19.02
C ARG A 142 3.33 2.88 -17.55
N VAL A 143 3.96 1.98 -16.83
CA VAL A 143 4.33 2.18 -15.43
C VAL A 143 5.28 3.37 -15.30
N ALA A 144 6.33 3.44 -16.12
CA ALA A 144 7.26 4.56 -16.14
C ALA A 144 6.56 5.90 -16.41
N ALA A 145 5.60 5.93 -17.34
CA ALA A 145 4.87 7.15 -17.69
C ALA A 145 3.89 7.62 -16.60
N LEU A 146 3.37 6.71 -15.77
CA LEU A 146 2.39 7.00 -14.72
C LEU A 146 3.01 7.16 -13.34
N SER A 147 4.23 6.71 -13.13
CA SER A 147 4.98 6.89 -11.89
C SER A 147 5.42 8.35 -11.74
N THR A 148 5.38 8.85 -10.51
CA THR A 148 5.70 10.24 -10.19
C THR A 148 6.68 10.31 -9.03
N PRO A 149 7.56 11.34 -8.98
CA PRO A 149 8.46 11.53 -7.85
C PRO A 149 7.72 11.59 -6.51
N GLN A 150 8.27 10.95 -5.49
CA GLN A 150 7.69 10.87 -4.15
C GLN A 150 8.08 12.08 -3.30
N PRO A 151 7.16 12.80 -2.65
CA PRO A 151 7.53 13.85 -1.71
C PRO A 151 8.41 13.30 -0.58
N THR A 152 9.60 13.87 -0.39
CA THR A 152 10.61 13.35 0.56
C THR A 152 10.09 13.27 1.99
N GLY A 153 9.25 14.23 2.42
CA GLY A 153 8.66 14.23 3.76
C GLY A 153 7.86 12.99 4.10
N THR A 154 7.33 12.27 3.09
CA THR A 154 6.58 11.02 3.29
C THR A 154 7.47 9.85 3.68
N PHE A 155 8.74 9.90 3.33
CA PHE A 155 9.75 8.89 3.64
C PHE A 155 10.57 9.20 4.90
N THR A 156 10.71 10.49 5.24
CA THR A 156 11.55 10.93 6.36
C THR A 156 10.77 11.14 7.65
N GLU A 157 9.45 11.38 7.58
CA GLU A 157 8.62 11.48 8.79
C GLU A 157 8.55 10.13 9.50
N ARG A 158 8.82 10.16 10.81
CA ARG A 158 8.73 8.97 11.67
C ARG A 158 7.29 8.69 12.06
N LEU A 159 6.86 7.46 11.81
CA LEU A 159 5.54 7.00 12.20
C LEU A 159 5.39 7.03 13.74
N LYS A 160 4.23 7.46 14.21
CA LYS A 160 3.87 7.46 15.63
C LYS A 160 2.64 6.59 15.82
N VAL A 161 2.81 5.44 16.44
CA VAL A 161 1.75 4.45 16.64
C VAL A 161 1.91 3.73 17.98
N THR A 162 0.79 3.35 18.58
CA THR A 162 0.75 2.48 19.77
C THR A 162 0.61 1.00 19.38
N GLY A 163 0.41 0.71 18.09
CA GLY A 163 0.20 -0.62 17.56
C GLY A 163 -1.26 -1.02 17.44
N ALA A 164 -2.17 -0.04 17.26
CA ALA A 164 -3.61 -0.28 17.15
C ALA A 164 -3.97 -1.28 16.03
N TYR A 165 -3.19 -1.40 14.94
CA TYR A 165 -3.39 -2.42 13.91
C TYR A 165 -3.42 -3.85 14.48
N ARG A 166 -2.76 -4.10 15.62
CA ARG A 166 -2.74 -5.42 16.28
C ARG A 166 -4.11 -5.79 16.85
N THR A 167 -4.96 -4.80 17.12
CA THR A 167 -6.34 -5.01 17.63
C THR A 167 -7.33 -5.37 16.55
N ILE A 168 -7.00 -5.17 15.27
CA ILE A 168 -7.84 -5.56 14.14
C ILE A 168 -7.94 -7.08 14.10
N ALA A 169 -9.17 -7.58 14.08
CA ALA A 169 -9.45 -9.01 14.26
C ALA A 169 -8.86 -9.89 13.15
N ARG A 170 -8.90 -9.41 11.90
CA ARG A 170 -8.39 -10.14 10.74
C ARG A 170 -7.19 -9.40 10.15
N LYS A 171 -6.05 -10.09 10.13
CA LYS A 171 -4.81 -9.58 9.57
C LYS A 171 -4.27 -10.56 8.54
N THR A 172 -4.05 -10.07 7.34
CA THR A 172 -3.52 -10.89 6.23
C THR A 172 -2.23 -10.27 5.71
N TYR A 173 -1.25 -11.12 5.47
CA TYR A 173 -0.06 -10.76 4.71
C TYR A 173 -0.04 -11.53 3.40
N ILE A 174 0.14 -10.86 2.27
CA ILE A 174 0.31 -11.50 0.96
C ILE A 174 1.72 -11.18 0.49
N LEU A 175 2.57 -12.20 0.38
CA LEU A 175 3.97 -12.09 -0.03
C LEU A 175 4.11 -12.36 -1.53
N ALA A 176 4.83 -11.51 -2.25
CA ALA A 176 5.34 -11.79 -3.59
C ALA A 176 6.64 -12.58 -3.49
N THR A 177 6.67 -13.80 -4.05
CA THR A 177 7.83 -14.70 -3.92
C THR A 177 8.73 -14.74 -5.14
N GLY A 178 8.43 -13.96 -6.17
CA GLY A 178 9.25 -13.85 -7.39
C GLY A 178 10.42 -12.87 -7.28
N TRP A 179 10.60 -12.26 -6.11
CA TRP A 179 11.71 -11.37 -5.78
C TRP A 179 12.04 -11.47 -4.29
N ASP A 180 13.15 -10.90 -3.83
CA ASP A 180 13.63 -11.04 -2.44
C ASP A 180 13.56 -9.69 -1.68
N GLY A 181 12.34 -9.15 -1.51
CA GLY A 181 12.13 -7.86 -0.83
C GLY A 181 11.53 -7.99 0.57
N PHE A 182 10.46 -8.74 0.72
CA PHE A 182 9.65 -8.76 1.96
C PHE A 182 9.60 -10.12 2.68
N GLY A 183 10.41 -11.08 2.26
CA GLY A 183 10.52 -12.39 2.91
C GLY A 183 10.80 -12.30 4.42
N ALA A 184 11.67 -11.38 4.83
CA ALA A 184 12.01 -11.14 6.23
C ALA A 184 10.83 -10.58 7.05
N VAL A 185 9.96 -9.77 6.44
CA VAL A 185 8.74 -9.24 7.08
C VAL A 185 7.70 -10.36 7.24
N ALA A 186 7.52 -11.20 6.23
CA ALA A 186 6.55 -12.28 6.24
C ALA A 186 6.94 -13.46 7.17
N ALA A 187 8.24 -13.71 7.34
CA ALA A 187 8.74 -14.89 8.05
C ALA A 187 8.18 -15.05 9.49
N PRO A 188 8.20 -14.04 10.38
CA PRO A 188 7.63 -14.17 11.71
C PRO A 188 6.10 -14.34 11.68
N LEU A 189 5.41 -13.79 10.68
CA LEU A 189 3.95 -13.82 10.60
C LEU A 189 3.40 -15.20 10.28
N ARG A 190 4.17 -16.05 9.59
CA ARG A 190 3.77 -17.44 9.27
C ARG A 190 3.49 -18.30 10.50
N ASN A 191 4.12 -17.97 11.62
CA ASN A 191 4.00 -18.71 12.86
C ASN A 191 3.13 -18.00 13.91
N ASP A 192 2.59 -16.81 13.56
CA ASP A 192 1.70 -16.07 14.43
C ASP A 192 0.24 -16.38 14.08
N PRO A 193 -0.53 -17.02 15.00
CA PRO A 193 -1.93 -17.37 14.74
C PRO A 193 -2.86 -16.17 14.52
N ALA A 194 -2.40 -14.96 14.83
CA ALA A 194 -3.14 -13.72 14.55
C ALA A 194 -3.09 -13.30 13.08
N TRP A 195 -2.27 -13.99 12.26
CA TRP A 195 -2.06 -13.65 10.85
C TRP A 195 -2.44 -14.79 9.93
N THR A 196 -3.02 -14.44 8.78
CA THR A 196 -3.10 -15.32 7.62
C THR A 196 -2.05 -14.89 6.62
N VAL A 197 -1.17 -15.82 6.19
CA VAL A 197 -0.12 -15.52 5.20
C VAL A 197 -0.40 -16.27 3.92
N HIS A 198 -0.43 -15.55 2.81
CA HIS A 198 -0.53 -16.10 1.44
C HIS A 198 0.73 -15.75 0.66
N GLU A 199 0.99 -16.51 -0.39
CA GLU A 199 2.11 -16.31 -1.30
C GLU A 199 1.62 -16.27 -2.76
N LEU A 200 2.19 -15.35 -3.54
CA LEU A 200 1.98 -15.24 -4.98
C LEU A 200 3.33 -15.24 -5.70
N ALA A 201 3.48 -16.12 -6.67
CA ALA A 201 4.74 -16.33 -7.39
C ALA A 201 4.94 -15.28 -8.50
N CYS A 202 5.13 -14.01 -8.11
CA CYS A 202 5.39 -12.90 -9.02
C CYS A 202 6.33 -11.88 -8.37
N GLY A 203 6.71 -10.84 -9.13
CA GLY A 203 7.45 -9.69 -8.65
C GLY A 203 6.61 -8.80 -7.73
N HIS A 204 7.23 -7.69 -7.29
CA HIS A 204 6.67 -6.77 -6.29
C HIS A 204 5.31 -6.19 -6.65
N ASP A 205 5.09 -5.81 -7.92
CA ASP A 205 3.86 -5.18 -8.39
C ASP A 205 2.72 -6.18 -8.61
N VAL A 206 2.39 -6.93 -7.57
CA VAL A 206 1.33 -7.95 -7.56
C VAL A 206 0.00 -7.47 -8.16
N PRO A 207 -0.47 -6.23 -7.90
CA PRO A 207 -1.73 -5.74 -8.47
C PRO A 207 -1.73 -5.67 -10.00
N LEU A 208 -0.58 -5.51 -10.63
CA LEU A 208 -0.41 -5.49 -12.07
C LEU A 208 -0.10 -6.87 -12.64
N LEU A 209 0.73 -7.65 -11.93
CA LEU A 209 1.24 -8.95 -12.39
C LEU A 209 0.26 -10.10 -12.19
N MET A 210 -0.48 -10.12 -11.07
CA MET A 210 -1.43 -11.19 -10.71
C MET A 210 -2.78 -10.64 -10.22
N PRO A 211 -3.45 -9.74 -10.98
CA PRO A 211 -4.66 -9.06 -10.50
C PRO A 211 -5.86 -9.99 -10.26
N LYS A 212 -5.92 -11.13 -10.95
CA LYS A 212 -7.01 -12.11 -10.81
C LYS A 212 -6.85 -12.90 -9.51
N GLU A 213 -5.67 -13.43 -9.26
CA GLU A 213 -5.31 -14.22 -8.09
C GLU A 213 -5.40 -13.34 -6.83
N LEU A 214 -4.89 -12.11 -6.93
CA LEU A 214 -4.98 -11.13 -5.84
C LEU A 214 -6.44 -10.81 -5.49
N ALA A 215 -7.29 -10.50 -6.48
CA ALA A 215 -8.70 -10.24 -6.20
C ALA A 215 -9.38 -11.42 -5.50
N ALA A 216 -9.10 -12.67 -5.92
CA ALA A 216 -9.65 -13.87 -5.29
C ALA A 216 -9.16 -14.11 -3.84
N LEU A 217 -7.96 -13.63 -3.47
CA LEU A 217 -7.48 -13.64 -2.09
C LEU A 217 -8.17 -12.55 -1.26
N LEU A 218 -8.32 -11.35 -1.81
CA LEU A 218 -8.95 -10.21 -1.13
C LEU A 218 -10.43 -10.47 -0.81
N GLU A 219 -11.15 -11.21 -1.64
CA GLU A 219 -12.55 -11.61 -1.36
C GLU A 219 -12.70 -12.51 -0.11
N LYS A 220 -11.59 -13.09 0.38
CA LYS A 220 -11.56 -13.98 1.57
C LYS A 220 -11.00 -13.30 2.82
N ALA A 221 -10.44 -12.10 2.68
CA ALA A 221 -9.75 -11.38 3.74
C ALA A 221 -10.67 -10.75 4.80
#